data_67b31a6b542e2f82ad05e4c11bef9447
#
_entry.id   67b31a6b542e2f82ad05e4c11bef9447
#
_cell.length_a   1.000
_cell.length_b   1.000
_cell.length_c   1.000
_cell.angle_alpha   90.00
_cell.angle_beta   90.00
_cell.angle_gamma   90.00
#
_symmetry.space_group_name_H-M   'P 1'
#
loop_
_entity.id
_entity.type
_entity.pdbx_description
1 polymer ?
#
loop_
_entity_poly.entity_id
_entity_poly.type
_entity_poly.pdbx_seq_one_letter_code
_entity_poly.pdbx_strand_id
1 'polypeptide(L)'
;MSCADSIAKLLVDAHFSCYFSKVCPSALDCAEPIVVVEGAFSRDSRLAEEERGSVVVTVLVVREVMADAESVALAAELAVRRADWEPYADAGSCRIVGIDTAAPAFKERDSSGRYVWAFDVTCMVVRSL
;
A
#
# COMPACT_ATOMS: atom_id res chain seq x y z
N MET A 1 -14.69 0.99 -1.16
CA MET A 1 -13.24 0.79 -1.37
C MET A 1 -12.46 1.74 -0.49
N SER A 2 -11.25 1.39 -0.15
CA SER A 2 -10.33 2.21 0.63
C SER A 2 -9.09 2.54 -0.19
N CYS A 3 -8.19 3.40 0.33
CA CYS A 3 -6.92 3.66 -0.34
C CYS A 3 -6.09 2.37 -0.47
N ALA A 4 -6.11 1.51 0.54
CA ALA A 4 -5.43 0.21 0.48
C ALA A 4 -6.02 -0.67 -0.62
N ASP A 5 -7.33 -0.69 -0.79
CA ASP A 5 -7.97 -1.43 -1.88
C ASP A 5 -7.53 -0.91 -3.25
N SER A 6 -7.44 0.41 -3.39
CA SER A 6 -6.98 1.04 -4.64
C SER A 6 -5.54 0.65 -4.97
N ILE A 7 -4.65 0.68 -3.99
CA ILE A 7 -3.25 0.29 -4.18
C ILE A 7 -3.14 -1.22 -4.46
N ALA A 8 -3.90 -2.04 -3.74
CA ALA A 8 -3.93 -3.49 -3.98
C ALA A 8 -4.38 -3.81 -5.40
N LYS A 9 -5.43 -3.15 -5.87
CA LYS A 9 -5.93 -3.32 -7.24
C LYS A 9 -4.89 -2.91 -8.28
N LEU A 10 -4.21 -1.79 -8.07
CA LEU A 10 -3.14 -1.32 -8.93
C LEU A 10 -2.03 -2.38 -9.03
N LEU A 11 -1.62 -2.95 -7.90
CA LEU A 11 -0.58 -3.99 -7.87
C LEU A 11 -1.04 -5.28 -8.55
N VAL A 12 -2.28 -5.70 -8.36
CA VAL A 12 -2.85 -6.88 -9.05
C VAL A 12 -2.86 -6.64 -10.56
N ASP A 13 -3.27 -5.47 -11.01
CA ASP A 13 -3.29 -5.13 -12.44
C ASP A 13 -1.87 -5.08 -13.02
N ALA A 14 -0.86 -4.81 -12.19
CA ALA A 14 0.55 -4.86 -12.57
C ALA A 14 1.18 -6.25 -12.40
N HIS A 15 0.35 -7.29 -12.23
CA HIS A 15 0.72 -8.72 -12.13
C HIS A 15 1.41 -9.12 -10.82
N PHE A 16 1.20 -8.39 -9.75
CA PHE A 16 1.63 -8.81 -8.42
C PHE A 16 0.50 -9.56 -7.72
N SER A 17 0.83 -10.62 -6.98
CA SER A 17 -0.10 -11.27 -6.08
C SER A 17 -0.21 -10.43 -4.81
N CYS A 18 -1.41 -9.98 -4.48
CA CYS A 18 -1.62 -9.03 -3.40
C CYS A 18 -2.81 -9.46 -2.55
N TYR A 19 -2.64 -9.36 -1.24
CA TYR A 19 -3.69 -9.65 -0.27
C TYR A 19 -3.95 -8.40 0.57
N PHE A 20 -5.18 -7.91 0.52
CA PHE A 20 -5.61 -6.86 1.42
C PHE A 20 -5.88 -7.46 2.80
N SER A 21 -5.19 -6.99 3.84
CA SER A 21 -5.35 -7.52 5.18
C SER A 21 -4.85 -6.51 6.23
N LYS A 22 -5.51 -6.52 7.38
CA LYS A 22 -5.08 -5.79 8.59
C LYS A 22 -4.34 -6.70 9.58
N VAL A 23 -4.21 -7.98 9.27
CA VAL A 23 -3.53 -8.93 10.15
C VAL A 23 -2.04 -8.96 9.86
N CYS A 24 -1.26 -9.47 10.80
CA CYS A 24 0.17 -9.67 10.63
C CYS A 24 0.44 -10.64 9.47
N PRO A 25 1.43 -10.37 8.59
CA PRO A 25 1.75 -11.27 7.49
C PRO A 25 2.01 -12.72 7.90
N SER A 26 2.58 -12.96 9.08
CA SER A 26 2.83 -14.31 9.60
C SER A 26 1.56 -15.11 9.87
N ALA A 27 0.42 -14.45 10.03
CA ALA A 27 -0.87 -15.11 10.25
C ALA A 27 -1.57 -15.52 8.95
N LEU A 28 -1.01 -15.18 7.78
CA LEU A 28 -1.59 -15.49 6.48
C LEU A 28 -1.21 -16.91 6.05
N ASP A 29 -2.18 -17.63 5.51
CA ASP A 29 -1.98 -18.96 4.94
C ASP A 29 -1.45 -18.86 3.51
N CYS A 30 -0.32 -18.20 3.36
CA CYS A 30 0.37 -18.01 2.09
C CYS A 30 1.86 -17.85 2.36
N ALA A 31 2.67 -18.57 1.59
CA ALA A 31 4.13 -18.57 1.81
C ALA A 31 4.77 -17.21 1.49
N GLU A 32 4.27 -16.52 0.48
CA GLU A 32 4.92 -15.29 -0.04
C GLU A 32 3.88 -14.20 -0.39
N PRO A 33 3.11 -13.70 0.60
CA PRO A 33 2.10 -12.69 0.32
C PRO A 33 2.68 -11.30 0.11
N ILE A 34 1.89 -10.46 -0.57
CA ILE A 34 2.02 -9.01 -0.48
C ILE A 34 0.82 -8.53 0.32
N VAL A 35 1.06 -7.82 1.41
CA VAL A 35 0.02 -7.35 2.31
C VAL A 35 -0.06 -5.83 2.21
N VAL A 36 -1.26 -5.31 2.00
CA VAL A 36 -1.51 -3.88 1.89
C VAL A 36 -2.32 -3.44 3.10
N VAL A 37 -1.76 -2.55 3.89
CA VAL A 37 -2.36 -2.12 5.17
C VAL A 37 -2.62 -0.62 5.12
N GLU A 38 -3.86 -0.22 5.38
CA GLU A 38 -4.24 1.19 5.41
C GLU A 38 -4.00 1.79 6.79
N GLY A 39 -3.34 2.95 6.80
CA GLY A 39 -3.19 3.76 8.00
C GLY A 39 -4.38 4.68 8.23
N ALA A 40 -4.29 5.49 9.27
CA ALA A 40 -5.32 6.45 9.61
C ALA A 40 -5.27 7.67 8.69
N PHE A 41 -6.44 8.28 8.49
CA PHE A 41 -6.55 9.56 7.79
C PHE A 41 -5.97 10.68 8.66
N SER A 42 -5.09 11.48 8.07
CA SER A 42 -4.51 12.65 8.70
C SER A 42 -5.02 13.90 7.97
N ARG A 43 -5.79 14.72 8.66
CA ARG A 43 -6.39 15.91 8.06
C ARG A 43 -5.40 17.05 7.98
N ASP A 44 -5.22 17.62 6.79
CA ASP A 44 -4.37 18.80 6.56
C ASP A 44 -5.17 20.09 6.55
N SER A 45 -6.37 20.06 5.93
CA SER A 45 -7.24 21.22 5.85
C SER A 45 -8.70 20.81 5.78
N ARG A 46 -9.57 21.76 6.13
CA ARG A 46 -11.01 21.54 6.09
C ARG A 46 -11.70 22.76 5.51
N LEU A 47 -12.52 22.52 4.49
CA LEU A 47 -13.44 23.51 3.94
C LEU A 47 -14.86 23.15 4.38
N ALA A 48 -15.85 24.01 4.05
CA ALA A 48 -17.23 23.83 4.51
C ALA A 48 -17.84 22.48 4.13
N GLU A 49 -17.51 21.96 2.95
CA GLU A 49 -18.13 20.74 2.40
C GLU A 49 -17.14 19.63 2.12
N GLU A 50 -15.84 19.87 2.33
CA GLU A 50 -14.81 18.87 2.11
C GLU A 50 -13.64 19.02 3.06
N GLU A 51 -12.89 17.96 3.24
CA GLU A 51 -11.60 18.03 3.93
C GLU A 51 -10.54 17.33 3.10
N ARG A 52 -9.31 17.82 3.24
CA ARG A 52 -8.15 17.30 2.56
C ARG A 52 -7.17 16.75 3.58
N GLY A 53 -6.49 15.71 3.20
CA GLY A 53 -5.49 15.10 4.05
C GLY A 53 -4.76 13.99 3.35
N SER A 54 -4.21 13.11 4.13
CA SER A 54 -3.44 11.98 3.63
C SER A 54 -3.75 10.70 4.37
N VAL A 55 -3.57 9.59 3.65
CA VAL A 55 -3.62 8.23 4.19
C VAL A 55 -2.33 7.55 3.79
N VAL A 56 -1.60 7.01 4.75
CA VAL A 56 -0.41 6.22 4.47
C VAL A 56 -0.83 4.76 4.34
N VAL A 57 -0.53 4.18 3.19
CA VAL A 57 -0.75 2.76 2.91
C VAL A 57 0.60 2.08 2.94
N THR A 58 0.76 1.10 3.82
CA THR A 58 2.00 0.32 3.92
C THR A 58 1.86 -0.97 3.12
N VAL A 59 2.80 -1.19 2.22
CA VAL A 59 2.89 -2.42 1.42
C VAL A 59 3.99 -3.28 2.00
N LEU A 60 3.62 -4.48 2.45
CA LEU A 60 4.54 -5.45 3.03
C LEU A 60 4.76 -6.57 2.02
N VAL A 61 6.02 -6.81 1.66
CA VAL A 61 6.41 -7.88 0.75
C VAL A 61 7.10 -8.96 1.56
N VAL A 62 6.51 -10.15 1.57
CA VAL A 62 7.00 -11.28 2.37
C VAL A 62 7.54 -12.35 1.43
N ARG A 63 8.80 -12.74 1.62
CA ARG A 63 9.45 -13.78 0.81
C ARG A 63 10.34 -14.64 1.71
N GLU A 64 10.56 -15.87 1.29
CA GLU A 64 11.44 -16.80 2.00
C GLU A 64 12.92 -16.50 1.79
N VAL A 65 13.25 -15.80 0.69
CA VAL A 65 14.63 -15.43 0.34
C VAL A 65 14.76 -13.91 0.39
N MET A 66 15.77 -13.40 1.09
CA MET A 66 16.01 -11.96 1.29
C MET A 66 16.13 -11.20 -0.04
N ALA A 67 16.88 -11.72 -0.98
CA ALA A 67 17.09 -11.07 -2.28
C ALA A 67 15.79 -10.97 -3.08
N ASP A 68 14.90 -11.96 -2.96
CA ASP A 68 13.59 -11.94 -3.63
C ASP A 68 12.67 -10.90 -2.99
N ALA A 69 12.69 -10.80 -1.67
CA ALA A 69 11.90 -9.79 -0.94
C ALA A 69 12.30 -8.38 -1.37
N GLU A 70 13.59 -8.09 -1.42
CA GLU A 70 14.12 -6.81 -1.88
C GLU A 70 13.72 -6.53 -3.33
N SER A 71 13.95 -7.48 -4.22
CA SER A 71 13.67 -7.33 -5.65
C SER A 71 12.19 -7.08 -5.92
N VAL A 72 11.30 -7.84 -5.28
CA VAL A 72 9.86 -7.67 -5.45
C VAL A 72 9.39 -6.35 -4.85
N ALA A 73 9.91 -5.96 -3.69
CA ALA A 73 9.56 -4.68 -3.06
C ALA A 73 9.96 -3.49 -3.94
N LEU A 74 11.16 -3.52 -4.53
CA LEU A 74 11.62 -2.48 -5.46
C LEU A 74 10.75 -2.43 -6.71
N ALA A 75 10.41 -3.59 -7.28
CA ALA A 75 9.56 -3.67 -8.46
C ALA A 75 8.13 -3.19 -8.17
N ALA A 76 7.57 -3.54 -7.02
CA ALA A 76 6.23 -3.11 -6.62
C ALA A 76 6.17 -1.60 -6.38
N GLU A 77 7.16 -1.03 -5.69
CA GLU A 77 7.22 0.41 -5.47
C GLU A 77 7.34 1.16 -6.80
N LEU A 78 8.18 0.68 -7.71
CA LEU A 78 8.34 1.29 -9.03
C LEU A 78 7.03 1.24 -9.82
N ALA A 79 6.30 0.13 -9.75
CA ALA A 79 5.00 -0.02 -10.41
C ALA A 79 3.99 1.01 -9.89
N VAL A 80 3.91 1.20 -8.57
CA VAL A 80 3.03 2.20 -7.96
C VAL A 80 3.46 3.62 -8.36
N ARG A 81 4.75 3.91 -8.26
CA ARG A 81 5.29 5.25 -8.55
C ARG A 81 5.09 5.68 -10.01
N ARG A 82 5.16 4.73 -10.95
CA ARG A 82 5.02 4.99 -12.39
C ARG A 82 3.62 4.81 -12.93
N ALA A 83 2.70 4.27 -12.14
CA ALA A 83 1.35 3.99 -12.61
C ALA A 83 0.58 5.28 -12.88
N ASP A 84 -0.34 5.21 -13.85
CA ASP A 84 -1.42 6.16 -13.94
C ASP A 84 -2.42 5.80 -12.84
N TRP A 85 -2.43 6.59 -11.77
CA TRP A 85 -3.28 6.32 -10.60
C TRP A 85 -4.73 6.79 -10.79
N GLU A 86 -5.03 7.56 -11.83
CA GLU A 86 -6.38 8.09 -12.09
C GLU A 86 -7.47 7.02 -12.10
N PRO A 87 -7.30 5.85 -12.74
CA PRO A 87 -8.31 4.79 -12.70
C PRO A 87 -8.56 4.23 -11.29
N TYR A 88 -7.64 4.47 -10.36
CA TYR A 88 -7.70 3.97 -9.00
C TYR A 88 -8.05 5.07 -7.97
N ALA A 89 -8.39 6.26 -8.45
CA ALA A 89 -8.59 7.43 -7.60
C ALA A 89 -9.81 7.33 -6.67
N ASP A 90 -10.84 6.60 -7.08
CA ASP A 90 -12.04 6.41 -6.26
C ASP A 90 -11.74 5.40 -5.16
N ALA A 91 -11.64 5.88 -3.93
CA ALA A 91 -11.37 5.07 -2.75
C ALA A 91 -12.59 5.01 -1.81
N GLY A 92 -13.79 5.07 -2.35
CA GLY A 92 -15.04 4.98 -1.62
C GLY A 92 -15.45 6.33 -1.02
N SER A 93 -15.20 6.52 0.27
CA SER A 93 -15.56 7.76 0.97
C SER A 93 -14.62 8.93 0.64
N CYS A 94 -13.53 8.69 -0.08
CA CYS A 94 -12.59 9.73 -0.47
C CYS A 94 -12.09 9.51 -1.90
N ARG A 95 -11.46 10.54 -2.45
CA ARG A 95 -10.85 10.50 -3.76
C ARG A 95 -9.34 10.78 -3.64
N ILE A 96 -8.54 9.93 -4.23
CA ILE A 96 -7.09 10.12 -4.29
C ILE A 96 -6.78 11.18 -5.34
N VAL A 97 -6.07 12.23 -4.94
CA VAL A 97 -5.66 13.33 -5.84
C VAL A 97 -4.15 13.39 -6.06
N GLY A 98 -3.41 12.54 -5.39
CA GLY A 98 -1.96 12.40 -5.56
C GLY A 98 -1.43 11.21 -4.80
N ILE A 99 -0.32 10.68 -5.27
CA ILE A 99 0.37 9.55 -4.65
C ILE A 99 1.86 9.87 -4.58
N ASP A 100 2.46 9.59 -3.43
CA ASP A 100 3.90 9.66 -3.23
C ASP A 100 4.38 8.37 -2.57
N THR A 101 5.53 7.87 -2.97
CA THR A 101 6.08 6.63 -2.46
C THR A 101 7.42 6.86 -1.78
N ALA A 102 7.66 6.11 -0.71
CA ALA A 102 8.97 6.04 -0.05
C ALA A 102 9.74 4.84 -0.58
N ALA A 103 11.07 4.91 -0.52
CA ALA A 103 11.92 3.81 -0.94
C ALA A 103 11.69 2.57 -0.05
N PRO A 104 11.64 1.37 -0.63
CA PRO A 104 11.50 0.14 0.16
C PRO A 104 12.69 -0.07 1.08
N ALA A 105 12.42 -0.65 2.24
CA ALA A 105 13.43 -0.99 3.23
C ALA A 105 13.11 -2.33 3.90
N PHE A 106 14.15 -2.99 4.39
CA PHE A 106 13.98 -4.18 5.20
C PHE A 106 13.29 -3.82 6.51
N LYS A 107 12.24 -4.57 6.86
CA LYS A 107 11.49 -4.34 8.09
C LYS A 107 11.87 -5.33 9.18
N GLU A 108 11.71 -6.64 8.90
CA GLU A 108 11.93 -7.69 9.90
C GLU A 108 11.97 -9.07 9.26
N ARG A 109 12.40 -10.07 10.04
CA ARG A 109 12.05 -11.47 9.79
C ARG A 109 10.82 -11.79 10.63
N ASP A 110 9.81 -12.43 10.03
CA ASP A 110 8.61 -12.78 10.76
C ASP A 110 8.80 -14.04 11.62
N SER A 111 7.76 -14.42 12.36
CA SER A 111 7.82 -15.59 13.24
C SER A 111 8.05 -16.91 12.50
N SER A 112 7.76 -16.95 11.19
CA SER A 112 8.00 -18.09 10.31
C SER A 112 9.38 -18.07 9.66
N GLY A 113 10.21 -17.07 9.95
CA GLY A 113 11.56 -16.92 9.41
C GLY A 113 11.60 -16.27 8.01
N ARG A 114 10.48 -15.75 7.53
CA ARG A 114 10.42 -15.08 6.23
C ARG A 114 10.92 -13.64 6.35
N TYR A 115 11.43 -13.11 5.25
CA TYR A 115 11.93 -11.73 5.17
C TYR A 115 10.80 -10.80 4.75
N VAL A 116 10.63 -9.71 5.49
CA VAL A 116 9.61 -8.70 5.23
C VAL A 116 10.29 -7.41 4.83
N TRP A 117 10.00 -6.95 3.61
CA TRP A 117 10.36 -5.62 3.12
C TRP A 117 9.12 -4.79 3.03
N ALA A 118 9.23 -3.49 3.23
CA ALA A 118 8.09 -2.60 3.24
C ALA A 118 8.38 -1.28 2.54
N PHE A 119 7.36 -0.70 1.97
CA PHE A 119 7.38 0.70 1.56
C PHE A 119 6.03 1.33 1.85
N ASP A 120 6.04 2.65 2.07
CA ASP A 120 4.84 3.42 2.31
C ASP A 120 4.41 4.14 1.04
N VAL A 121 3.11 4.18 0.81
CA VAL A 121 2.47 4.97 -0.22
C VAL A 121 1.61 6.02 0.49
N THR A 122 1.96 7.29 0.33
CA THR A 122 1.17 8.38 0.87
C THR A 122 0.15 8.80 -0.18
N CYS A 123 -1.12 8.56 0.12
CA CYS A 123 -2.22 8.97 -0.74
C CYS A 123 -2.74 10.32 -0.25
N MET A 124 -2.60 11.36 -1.07
CA MET A 124 -3.24 12.64 -0.84
C MET A 124 -4.69 12.51 -1.25
N VAL A 125 -5.62 12.79 -0.35
CA VAL A 125 -7.04 12.52 -0.55
C VAL A 125 -7.91 13.73 -0.24
N VAL A 126 -9.05 13.76 -0.91
CA VAL A 126 -10.15 14.70 -0.63
C VAL A 126 -11.37 13.86 -0.29
N ARG A 127 -12.05 14.21 0.79
CA ARG A 127 -13.32 13.54 1.13
C ARG A 127 -14.40 14.55 1.41
N SER A 128 -15.62 14.21 1.01
CA SER A 128 -16.81 15.03 1.26
C SER A 128 -17.26 14.86 2.70
N LEU A 129 -17.72 15.97 3.26
CA LEU A 129 -18.29 16.01 4.60
C LEU A 129 -19.79 15.74 4.58
#